data_0b8f903d6f9f6f6950c63049dd47cc4e
#
_entry.id   0b8f903d6f9f6f6950c63049dd47cc4e
#
_cell.length_a   1.000
_cell.length_b   1.000
_cell.length_c   1.000
_cell.angle_alpha   90.00
_cell.angle_beta   90.00
_cell.angle_gamma   90.00
#
_symmetry.space_group_name_H-M   'P 1'
#
loop_
_entity.id
_entity.type
_entity.pdbx_description
1 polymer ?
#
loop_
_entity_poly.entity_id
_entity_poly.type
_entity_poly.pdbx_seq_one_letter_code
_entity_poly.pdbx_strand_id
1 'polypeptide(L)'
;MMQGYVTCLLLLLMISGCAHRGSFTPPPDLLAHQQQLQRITHWELNGKLGIRTSDESGSASLKWAQQLANYQINLSGPLGQKRMIITGIPGKVRLEQTGSAALEAKNAEALIKEAAGWTLPVTQLTYWVRGVPAPKQRITHLQQNESGLIAQLQQGGWSITYSNYKNYSYRDQTTTPHTDQTFSLPGKITAEHEDVRLILVIRDWQLGN
;
A
#
# COMPACT_ATOMS: atom_id res chain seq x y z
N MET A 1 -23.92 29.60 -52.11
CA MET A 1 -24.20 28.77 -50.91
C MET A 1 -23.17 27.64 -50.65
N MET A 2 -22.21 27.36 -51.56
CA MET A 2 -21.18 26.29 -51.37
C MET A 2 -19.95 26.70 -50.56
N GLN A 3 -19.69 27.99 -50.35
CA GLN A 3 -18.51 28.48 -49.67
C GLN A 3 -18.60 28.41 -48.12
N GLY A 4 -19.84 28.37 -47.56
CA GLY A 4 -20.06 28.28 -46.14
C GLY A 4 -19.80 26.89 -45.49
N TYR A 5 -19.99 25.82 -46.29
CA TYR A 5 -19.80 24.46 -45.77
C TYR A 5 -18.32 24.00 -45.72
N VAL A 6 -17.46 24.58 -46.55
CA VAL A 6 -16.02 24.28 -46.57
C VAL A 6 -15.34 24.89 -45.35
N THR A 7 -15.76 26.09 -44.91
CA THR A 7 -15.21 26.77 -43.74
C THR A 7 -15.61 26.10 -42.45
N CYS A 8 -16.82 25.50 -42.34
CA CYS A 8 -17.29 24.77 -41.19
C CYS A 8 -16.61 23.40 -41.07
N LEU A 9 -16.26 22.75 -42.18
CA LEU A 9 -15.58 21.44 -42.20
C LEU A 9 -14.10 21.56 -41.78
N LEU A 10 -13.45 22.69 -42.09
CA LEU A 10 -12.05 22.95 -41.67
C LEU A 10 -11.92 23.26 -40.17
N LEU A 11 -12.97 23.75 -39.53
CA LEU A 11 -12.93 24.06 -38.06
C LEU A 11 -13.09 22.81 -37.18
N LEU A 12 -13.62 21.70 -37.73
CA LEU A 12 -13.83 20.45 -36.97
C LEU A 12 -12.59 19.56 -36.86
N LEU A 13 -11.52 19.84 -37.60
CA LEU A 13 -10.30 19.02 -37.63
C LEU A 13 -9.23 19.39 -36.59
N MET A 14 -9.45 20.43 -35.78
CA MET A 14 -8.46 20.92 -34.81
C MET A 14 -8.64 20.40 -33.37
N ILE A 15 -9.53 19.42 -33.12
CA ILE A 15 -9.78 18.90 -31.76
C ILE A 15 -9.13 17.51 -31.55
N SER A 16 -8.13 17.15 -32.34
CA SER A 16 -7.29 15.99 -32.04
C SER A 16 -6.20 16.35 -31.02
N GLY A 17 -6.61 16.89 -29.88
CA GLY A 17 -5.74 17.00 -28.72
C GLY A 17 -5.44 15.58 -28.19
N CYS A 18 -4.32 14.99 -28.62
CA CYS A 18 -3.75 13.83 -27.98
C CYS A 18 -3.50 14.19 -26.51
N ALA A 19 -4.41 13.78 -25.61
CA ALA A 19 -4.16 13.77 -24.19
C ALA A 19 -3.00 12.79 -23.96
N HIS A 20 -1.78 13.30 -24.03
CA HIS A 20 -0.57 12.54 -23.67
C HIS A 20 -0.64 12.28 -22.18
N ARG A 21 -1.19 11.13 -21.80
CA ARG A 21 -1.17 10.63 -20.44
C ARG A 21 0.26 10.20 -20.14
N GLY A 22 1.11 11.14 -19.76
CA GLY A 22 2.47 10.87 -19.37
C GLY A 22 2.51 9.78 -18.30
N SER A 23 3.28 8.72 -18.53
CA SER A 23 3.65 7.77 -17.48
C SER A 23 4.61 8.49 -16.54
N PHE A 24 4.33 8.47 -15.24
CA PHE A 24 5.28 8.96 -14.25
C PHE A 24 6.51 8.05 -14.24
N THR A 25 7.70 8.61 -14.45
CA THR A 25 8.97 7.92 -14.32
C THR A 25 9.67 8.45 -13.07
N PRO A 26 9.84 7.63 -12.02
CA PRO A 26 10.54 8.06 -10.81
C PRO A 26 11.99 8.41 -11.10
N PRO A 27 12.61 9.32 -10.34
CA PRO A 27 14.05 9.60 -10.46
C PRO A 27 14.88 8.36 -10.11
N PRO A 28 16.12 8.24 -10.66
CA PRO A 28 16.96 7.05 -10.50
C PRO A 28 17.23 6.64 -9.05
N ASP A 29 17.47 7.61 -8.17
CA ASP A 29 17.75 7.33 -6.75
C ASP A 29 16.55 6.72 -6.02
N LEU A 30 15.34 7.20 -6.33
CA LEU A 30 14.12 6.63 -5.79
C LEU A 30 13.90 5.21 -6.31
N LEU A 31 14.17 4.96 -7.59
CA LEU A 31 14.07 3.61 -8.17
C LEU A 31 15.03 2.64 -7.50
N ALA A 32 16.30 3.05 -7.30
CA ALA A 32 17.29 2.21 -6.63
C ALA A 32 16.85 1.87 -5.19
N HIS A 33 16.37 2.86 -4.44
CA HIS A 33 15.84 2.66 -3.09
C HIS A 33 14.64 1.69 -3.08
N GLN A 34 13.69 1.88 -3.99
CA GLN A 34 12.51 1.00 -4.10
C GLN A 34 12.90 -0.43 -4.48
N GLN A 35 13.84 -0.61 -5.40
CA GLN A 35 14.35 -1.93 -5.76
C GLN A 35 15.01 -2.66 -4.58
N GLN A 36 15.76 -1.94 -3.76
CA GLN A 36 16.34 -2.49 -2.53
C GLN A 36 15.24 -2.93 -1.55
N LEU A 37 14.24 -2.07 -1.30
CA LEU A 37 13.10 -2.41 -0.42
C LEU A 37 12.28 -3.60 -0.93
N GLN A 38 12.17 -3.79 -2.24
CA GLN A 38 11.48 -4.94 -2.82
C GLN A 38 12.18 -6.27 -2.57
N ARG A 39 13.50 -6.26 -2.36
CA ARG A 39 14.28 -7.47 -2.03
C ARG A 39 14.03 -7.97 -0.60
N ILE A 40 13.53 -7.11 0.27
CA ILE A 40 13.12 -7.51 1.62
C ILE A 40 11.81 -8.27 1.53
N THR A 41 11.89 -9.58 1.50
CA THR A 41 10.73 -10.48 1.35
C THR A 41 10.21 -11.03 2.67
N HIS A 42 11.01 -10.93 3.74
CA HIS A 42 10.67 -11.32 5.09
C HIS A 42 10.72 -10.09 6.00
N TRP A 43 9.61 -9.73 6.60
CA TRP A 43 9.56 -8.62 7.51
C TRP A 43 8.37 -8.74 8.47
N GLU A 44 8.51 -8.10 9.60
CA GLU A 44 7.44 -7.93 10.57
C GLU A 44 7.33 -6.45 10.93
N LEU A 45 6.09 -5.95 11.06
CA LEU A 45 5.83 -4.65 11.61
C LEU A 45 4.88 -4.74 12.80
N ASN A 46 5.11 -3.87 13.77
CA ASN A 46 4.28 -3.69 14.94
C ASN A 46 3.79 -2.24 15.00
N GLY A 47 2.49 -2.03 15.23
CA GLY A 47 1.94 -0.69 15.22
C GLY A 47 0.50 -0.60 15.69
N LYS A 48 -0.16 0.45 15.23
CA LYS A 48 -1.61 0.67 15.40
C LYS A 48 -2.23 0.96 14.05
N LEU A 49 -3.35 0.32 13.78
CA LEU A 49 -4.21 0.60 12.64
C LEU A 49 -5.44 1.35 13.13
N GLY A 50 -5.71 2.52 12.57
CA GLY A 50 -6.98 3.21 12.66
C GLY A 50 -7.72 3.08 11.34
N ILE A 51 -9.02 2.87 11.39
CA ILE A 51 -9.90 2.89 10.23
C ILE A 51 -11.08 3.82 10.50
N ARG A 52 -11.49 4.52 9.46
CA ARG A 52 -12.70 5.34 9.44
C ARG A 52 -13.38 5.17 8.09
N THR A 53 -14.69 4.92 8.13
CA THR A 53 -15.60 4.93 6.99
C THR A 53 -16.71 5.94 7.24
N SER A 54 -17.72 6.05 6.36
CA SER A 54 -18.94 6.83 6.61
C SER A 54 -19.68 6.38 7.87
N ASP A 55 -19.69 5.08 8.14
CA ASP A 55 -20.57 4.45 9.12
C ASP A 55 -19.83 4.02 10.39
N GLU A 56 -18.54 3.76 10.29
CA GLU A 56 -17.77 3.18 11.39
C GLU A 56 -16.41 3.85 11.58
N SER A 57 -15.95 3.84 12.81
CA SER A 57 -14.55 4.17 13.13
C SER A 57 -14.03 3.24 14.22
N GLY A 58 -12.77 2.85 14.08
CA GLY A 58 -12.14 1.95 15.04
C GLY A 58 -10.63 2.02 15.00
N SER A 59 -10.02 1.43 16.03
CA SER A 59 -8.56 1.24 16.04
C SER A 59 -8.21 -0.09 16.69
N ALA A 60 -7.10 -0.66 16.24
CA ALA A 60 -6.56 -1.91 16.74
C ALA A 60 -5.04 -1.85 16.85
N SER A 61 -4.47 -2.59 17.78
CA SER A 61 -3.06 -2.94 17.72
C SER A 61 -2.84 -3.88 16.55
N LEU A 62 -1.78 -3.64 15.80
CA LEU A 62 -1.44 -4.39 14.60
C LEU A 62 -0.09 -5.06 14.77
N LYS A 63 -0.02 -6.35 14.44
CA LYS A 63 1.19 -7.08 14.15
C LYS A 63 1.02 -7.73 12.77
N TRP A 64 1.92 -7.45 11.85
CA TRP A 64 1.91 -8.00 10.49
C TRP A 64 3.24 -8.66 10.21
N ALA A 65 3.24 -9.96 9.97
CA ALA A 65 4.38 -10.72 9.50
C ALA A 65 4.17 -11.10 8.04
N GLN A 66 5.21 -10.91 7.23
CA GLN A 66 5.25 -11.24 5.80
C GLN A 66 6.41 -12.18 5.52
N GLN A 67 6.15 -13.24 4.78
CA GLN A 67 7.15 -14.19 4.28
C GLN A 67 6.89 -14.48 2.80
N LEU A 68 7.66 -13.85 1.91
CA LEU A 68 7.39 -13.92 0.47
C LEU A 68 5.94 -13.52 0.16
N ALA A 69 5.14 -14.42 -0.37
CA ALA A 69 3.70 -14.22 -0.65
C ALA A 69 2.78 -14.60 0.52
N ASN A 70 3.32 -15.21 1.57
CA ASN A 70 2.55 -15.60 2.74
C ASN A 70 2.56 -14.48 3.79
N TYR A 71 1.46 -14.31 4.49
CA TYR A 71 1.37 -13.30 5.53
C TYR A 71 0.44 -13.70 6.68
N GLN A 72 0.67 -13.09 7.83
CA GLN A 72 -0.24 -13.13 8.95
C GLN A 72 -0.40 -11.71 9.51
N ILE A 73 -1.65 -11.25 9.59
CA ILE A 73 -2.04 -9.98 10.16
C ILE A 73 -2.85 -10.26 11.42
N ASN A 74 -2.34 -9.80 12.56
CA ASN A 74 -3.02 -9.89 13.84
C ASN A 74 -3.51 -8.50 14.22
N LEU A 75 -4.81 -8.36 14.42
CA LEU A 75 -5.46 -7.18 14.93
C LEU A 75 -6.07 -7.48 16.30
N SER A 76 -5.88 -6.59 17.25
CA SER A 76 -6.50 -6.69 18.57
C SER A 76 -7.01 -5.32 19.02
N GLY A 77 -8.27 -5.30 19.43
CA GLY A 77 -8.90 -4.10 19.99
C GLY A 77 -8.28 -3.67 21.32
N PRO A 78 -8.80 -2.59 21.93
CA PRO A 78 -8.35 -2.12 23.23
C PRO A 78 -8.41 -3.26 24.27
N LEU A 79 -7.39 -3.34 25.13
CA LEU A 79 -7.25 -4.39 26.17
C LEU A 79 -7.21 -5.83 25.63
N GLY A 80 -6.85 -6.02 24.36
CA GLY A 80 -6.76 -7.34 23.73
C GLY A 80 -8.10 -7.98 23.36
N GLN A 81 -9.19 -7.26 23.50
CA GLN A 81 -10.52 -7.75 23.11
C GLN A 81 -10.68 -7.79 21.58
N LYS A 82 -11.61 -8.63 21.10
CA LYS A 82 -11.93 -8.77 19.66
C LYS A 82 -10.67 -9.01 18.81
N ARG A 83 -9.99 -10.12 19.09
CA ARG A 83 -8.83 -10.53 18.29
C ARG A 83 -9.29 -11.00 16.92
N MET A 84 -8.63 -10.52 15.87
CA MET A 84 -8.80 -10.91 14.49
C MET A 84 -7.45 -11.35 13.93
N ILE A 85 -7.40 -12.49 13.28
CA ILE A 85 -6.21 -13.01 12.62
C ILE A 85 -6.55 -13.27 11.17
N ILE A 86 -5.80 -12.65 10.26
CA ILE A 86 -5.89 -12.88 8.82
C ILE A 86 -4.61 -13.61 8.41
N THR A 87 -4.74 -14.81 7.89
CA THR A 87 -3.63 -15.59 7.35
C THR A 87 -3.84 -15.76 5.85
N GLY A 88 -2.85 -15.37 5.07
CA GLY A 88 -2.89 -15.48 3.61
C GLY A 88 -1.75 -16.29 3.05
N ILE A 89 -2.08 -17.14 2.10
CA ILE A 89 -1.17 -17.83 1.18
C ILE A 89 -1.68 -17.60 -0.24
N PRO A 90 -0.89 -17.82 -1.30
CA PRO A 90 -1.36 -17.66 -2.67
C PRO A 90 -2.66 -18.42 -2.95
N GLY A 91 -3.71 -17.69 -3.34
CA GLY A 91 -5.01 -18.23 -3.70
C GLY A 91 -5.93 -18.62 -2.53
N LYS A 92 -5.48 -18.44 -1.28
CA LYS A 92 -6.32 -18.73 -0.11
C LYS A 92 -6.02 -17.78 1.04
N VAL A 93 -7.07 -17.18 1.59
CA VAL A 93 -7.01 -16.33 2.79
C VAL A 93 -8.05 -16.81 3.80
N ARG A 94 -7.67 -16.84 5.06
CA ARG A 94 -8.51 -17.23 6.20
C ARG A 94 -8.55 -16.10 7.23
N LEU A 95 -9.75 -15.78 7.68
CA LEU A 95 -10.03 -14.86 8.77
C LEU A 95 -10.54 -15.64 9.98
N GLU A 96 -9.92 -15.48 11.10
CA GLU A 96 -10.36 -15.97 12.40
C GLU A 96 -10.65 -14.79 13.31
N GLN A 97 -11.84 -14.74 13.89
CA GLN A 97 -12.28 -13.70 14.81
C GLN A 97 -12.86 -14.32 16.07
N THR A 98 -12.55 -13.74 17.22
CA THR A 98 -13.08 -14.20 18.51
C THR A 98 -14.60 -14.19 18.50
N GLY A 99 -15.21 -15.34 18.79
CA GLY A 99 -16.66 -15.50 18.90
C GLY A 99 -17.40 -15.68 17.56
N SER A 100 -16.67 -15.84 16.44
CA SER A 100 -17.25 -16.07 15.11
C SER A 100 -16.65 -17.30 14.44
N ALA A 101 -17.39 -17.91 13.52
CA ALA A 101 -16.84 -18.93 12.64
C ALA A 101 -15.74 -18.34 11.74
N ALA A 102 -14.74 -19.14 11.41
CA ALA A 102 -13.71 -18.72 10.49
C ALA A 102 -14.28 -18.54 9.08
N LEU A 103 -13.86 -17.49 8.38
CA LEU A 103 -14.19 -17.23 6.99
C LEU A 103 -12.99 -17.53 6.10
N GLU A 104 -13.24 -18.02 4.89
CA GLU A 104 -12.20 -18.27 3.89
C GLU A 104 -12.60 -17.65 2.54
N ALA A 105 -11.62 -17.07 1.84
CA ALA A 105 -11.79 -16.51 0.51
C ALA A 105 -10.54 -16.72 -0.34
N LYS A 106 -10.61 -16.40 -1.64
CA LYS A 106 -9.47 -16.46 -2.56
C LYS A 106 -8.43 -15.37 -2.31
N ASN A 107 -8.85 -14.23 -1.78
CA ASN A 107 -8.00 -13.08 -1.47
C ASN A 107 -8.56 -12.32 -0.26
N ALA A 108 -7.73 -11.46 0.34
CA ALA A 108 -8.09 -10.69 1.52
C ALA A 108 -9.15 -9.62 1.24
N GLU A 109 -9.14 -9.04 0.06
CA GLU A 109 -10.09 -8.01 -0.36
C GLU A 109 -11.54 -8.54 -0.34
N ALA A 110 -11.75 -9.73 -0.93
CA ALA A 110 -13.06 -10.39 -0.93
C ALA A 110 -13.51 -10.73 0.49
N LEU A 111 -12.60 -11.25 1.31
CA LEU A 111 -12.87 -11.65 2.69
C LEU A 111 -13.24 -10.46 3.57
N ILE A 112 -12.52 -9.33 3.46
CA ILE A 112 -12.80 -8.12 4.23
C ILE A 112 -14.11 -7.50 3.77
N LYS A 113 -14.38 -7.50 2.45
CA LYS A 113 -15.65 -7.01 1.92
C LYS A 113 -16.85 -7.81 2.44
N GLU A 114 -16.71 -9.14 2.54
CA GLU A 114 -17.74 -10.02 3.11
C GLU A 114 -17.92 -9.77 4.62
N ALA A 115 -16.82 -9.65 5.36
CA ALA A 115 -16.86 -9.52 6.82
C ALA A 115 -17.24 -8.13 7.31
N ALA A 116 -16.88 -7.07 6.59
CA ALA A 116 -16.96 -5.68 7.04
C ALA A 116 -17.73 -4.75 6.08
N GLY A 117 -18.12 -5.21 4.89
CA GLY A 117 -18.89 -4.42 3.92
C GLY A 117 -18.07 -3.42 3.08
N TRP A 118 -16.81 -3.16 3.41
CA TRP A 118 -15.90 -2.25 2.68
C TRP A 118 -14.66 -3.00 2.18
N THR A 119 -13.92 -2.38 1.27
CA THR A 119 -12.74 -3.02 0.64
C THR A 119 -11.44 -2.42 1.17
N LEU A 120 -10.53 -3.28 1.60
CA LEU A 120 -9.16 -2.93 1.97
C LEU A 120 -8.20 -3.56 0.96
N PRO A 121 -7.34 -2.80 0.29
CA PRO A 121 -6.41 -3.31 -0.72
C PRO A 121 -5.18 -3.95 -0.05
N VAL A 122 -5.35 -5.10 0.61
CA VAL A 122 -4.28 -5.77 1.37
C VAL A 122 -3.10 -6.12 0.48
N THR A 123 -3.37 -6.55 -0.75
CA THR A 123 -2.33 -6.85 -1.74
C THR A 123 -1.45 -5.64 -2.03
N GLN A 124 -2.04 -4.46 -2.21
CA GLN A 124 -1.30 -3.21 -2.45
C GLN A 124 -0.65 -2.70 -1.17
N LEU A 125 -1.32 -2.84 -0.03
CA LEU A 125 -0.78 -2.44 1.27
C LEU A 125 0.54 -3.14 1.60
N THR A 126 0.74 -4.39 1.15
CA THR A 126 2.03 -5.10 1.29
C THR A 126 3.21 -4.29 0.74
N TYR A 127 3.00 -3.52 -0.32
CA TYR A 127 3.99 -2.62 -0.92
C TYR A 127 3.98 -1.25 -0.24
N TRP A 128 2.80 -0.66 -0.09
CA TRP A 128 2.66 0.70 0.43
C TRP A 128 3.19 0.86 1.86
N VAL A 129 3.05 -0.16 2.73
CA VAL A 129 3.60 -0.08 4.10
C VAL A 129 5.11 0.11 4.12
N ARG A 130 5.82 -0.32 3.08
CA ARG A 130 7.27 -0.13 2.93
C ARG A 130 7.66 1.15 2.19
N GLY A 131 6.70 1.99 1.78
CA GLY A 131 6.95 3.17 0.95
C GLY A 131 7.28 2.82 -0.50
N VAL A 132 6.76 1.71 -1.01
CA VAL A 132 6.96 1.22 -2.38
C VAL A 132 5.62 1.22 -3.13
N PRO A 133 5.55 1.76 -4.36
CA PRO A 133 4.36 1.61 -5.19
C PRO A 133 4.07 0.14 -5.50
N ALA A 134 2.80 -0.25 -5.48
CA ALA A 134 2.37 -1.58 -5.85
C ALA A 134 2.60 -1.83 -7.35
N PRO A 135 3.11 -3.02 -7.76
CA PRO A 135 3.32 -3.33 -9.17
C PRO A 135 1.99 -3.43 -9.92
N LYS A 136 2.06 -3.24 -11.24
CA LYS A 136 0.91 -3.36 -12.16
C LYS A 136 -0.24 -2.37 -11.90
N GLN A 137 -0.07 -1.43 -11.00
CA GLN A 137 -1.00 -0.35 -10.72
C GLN A 137 -0.45 0.97 -11.26
N ARG A 138 -1.29 1.74 -11.95
CA ARG A 138 -0.89 3.03 -12.49
C ARG A 138 -0.65 4.04 -11.35
N ILE A 139 0.50 4.70 -11.39
CA ILE A 139 0.79 5.88 -10.55
C ILE A 139 0.24 7.10 -11.29
N THR A 140 -0.63 7.86 -10.65
CA THR A 140 -1.18 9.13 -11.18
C THR A 140 -0.50 10.35 -10.59
N HIS A 141 0.05 10.22 -9.37
CA HIS A 141 0.84 11.26 -8.72
C HIS A 141 1.88 10.63 -7.79
N LEU A 142 3.07 11.22 -7.72
CA LEU A 142 4.10 10.88 -6.74
C LEU A 142 4.89 12.14 -6.40
N GLN A 143 5.02 12.40 -5.11
CA GLN A 143 5.83 13.49 -4.57
C GLN A 143 6.83 12.93 -3.57
N GLN A 144 8.06 13.42 -3.62
CA GLN A 144 9.12 13.10 -2.67
C GLN A 144 9.24 14.19 -1.62
N ASN A 145 9.77 13.82 -0.45
CA ASN A 145 10.23 14.75 0.57
C ASN A 145 11.68 15.20 0.26
N GLU A 146 12.21 16.07 1.11
CA GLU A 146 13.59 16.60 0.96
C GLU A 146 14.68 15.53 0.98
N SER A 147 14.40 14.36 1.57
CA SER A 147 15.31 13.20 1.60
C SER A 147 15.17 12.26 0.41
N GLY A 148 14.37 12.62 -0.61
CA GLY A 148 14.12 11.78 -1.78
C GLY A 148 13.18 10.59 -1.56
N LEU A 149 12.57 10.46 -0.38
CA LEU A 149 11.61 9.41 -0.05
C LEU A 149 10.19 9.83 -0.45
N ILE A 150 9.30 8.86 -0.71
CA ILE A 150 7.92 9.19 -1.09
C ILE A 150 7.22 9.90 0.07
N ALA A 151 6.71 11.11 -0.19
CA ALA A 151 5.83 11.84 0.73
C ALA A 151 4.35 11.61 0.39
N GLN A 152 4.02 11.59 -0.91
CA GLN A 152 2.67 11.35 -1.41
C GLN A 152 2.69 10.41 -2.61
N LEU A 153 1.70 9.52 -2.68
CA LEU A 153 1.50 8.58 -3.78
C LEU A 153 0.01 8.50 -4.09
N GLN A 154 -0.37 8.67 -5.36
CA GLN A 154 -1.71 8.32 -5.83
C GLN A 154 -1.64 7.12 -6.75
N GLN A 155 -2.27 6.04 -6.36
CA GLN A 155 -2.21 4.76 -7.07
C GLN A 155 -3.48 3.93 -6.85
N GLY A 156 -4.04 3.40 -7.94
CA GLY A 156 -5.22 2.54 -7.86
C GLY A 156 -6.45 3.21 -7.24
N GLY A 157 -6.60 4.53 -7.38
CA GLY A 157 -7.68 5.32 -6.78
C GLY A 157 -7.40 5.77 -5.34
N TRP A 158 -6.36 5.23 -4.69
CA TRP A 158 -5.96 5.61 -3.34
C TRP A 158 -5.01 6.81 -3.35
N SER A 159 -5.19 7.69 -2.35
CA SER A 159 -4.25 8.75 -1.99
C SER A 159 -3.50 8.34 -0.74
N ILE A 160 -2.19 8.15 -0.83
CA ILE A 160 -1.35 7.67 0.26
C ILE A 160 -0.36 8.78 0.66
N THR A 161 -0.31 9.11 1.95
CA THR A 161 0.64 10.06 2.52
C THR A 161 1.56 9.34 3.50
N TYR A 162 2.85 9.61 3.39
CA TYR A 162 3.90 9.02 4.21
C TYR A 162 4.58 10.06 5.09
N SER A 163 4.90 9.70 6.32
CA SER A 163 5.65 10.54 7.24
C SER A 163 6.40 9.72 8.29
N ASN A 164 7.21 10.40 9.10
CA ASN A 164 7.95 9.81 10.21
C ASN A 164 8.86 8.64 9.77
N TYR A 165 9.56 8.80 8.65
CA TYR A 165 10.54 7.83 8.19
C TYR A 165 11.61 7.60 9.25
N LYS A 166 12.01 6.35 9.44
CA LYS A 166 13.07 5.90 10.33
C LYS A 166 13.99 4.93 9.62
N ASN A 167 15.23 4.89 10.06
CA ASN A 167 16.22 3.97 9.54
C ASN A 167 16.22 2.66 10.33
N TYR A 168 16.21 1.55 9.61
CA TYR A 168 16.25 0.20 10.17
C TYR A 168 17.41 -0.57 9.53
N SER A 169 18.23 -1.20 10.36
CA SER A 169 19.34 -2.01 9.88
C SER A 169 18.85 -3.41 9.52
N TYR A 170 19.35 -3.90 8.42
CA TYR A 170 19.16 -5.25 7.92
C TYR A 170 20.52 -5.89 7.69
N ARG A 171 20.74 -7.06 8.28
CA ARG A 171 21.94 -7.84 8.05
C ARG A 171 21.62 -8.95 7.07
N ASP A 172 22.21 -8.87 5.88
CA ASP A 172 22.13 -9.96 4.91
C ASP A 172 23.01 -11.12 5.38
N GLN A 173 22.39 -12.21 5.80
CA GLN A 173 23.09 -13.40 6.27
C GLN A 173 23.55 -14.30 5.12
N THR A 174 23.13 -14.04 3.89
CA THR A 174 23.46 -14.82 2.70
C THR A 174 24.78 -14.38 2.06
N THR A 175 25.28 -13.18 2.40
CA THR A 175 26.53 -12.63 1.88
C THR A 175 27.68 -12.82 2.85
N THR A 176 28.87 -13.16 2.35
CA THR A 176 30.11 -13.23 3.15
C THR A 176 31.16 -12.34 2.50
N PRO A 177 31.66 -11.27 3.16
CA PRO A 177 31.33 -10.82 4.50
C PRO A 177 29.91 -10.28 4.61
N HIS A 178 29.28 -10.40 5.79
CA HIS A 178 27.95 -9.84 6.04
C HIS A 178 27.96 -8.33 5.85
N THR A 179 27.01 -7.84 5.08
CA THR A 179 26.85 -6.41 4.83
C THR A 179 25.62 -5.90 5.57
N ASP A 180 25.85 -4.99 6.51
CA ASP A 180 24.75 -4.28 7.16
C ASP A 180 24.21 -3.22 6.19
N GLN A 181 22.94 -3.33 5.82
CA GLN A 181 22.23 -2.36 5.00
C GLN A 181 21.27 -1.58 5.87
N THR A 182 21.08 -0.30 5.55
CA THR A 182 20.13 0.56 6.26
C THR A 182 19.02 0.98 5.31
N PHE A 183 17.77 0.77 5.72
CA PHE A 183 16.60 1.12 4.97
C PHE A 183 15.76 2.16 5.70
N SER A 184 15.35 3.19 4.96
CA SER A 184 14.40 4.18 5.45
C SER A 184 12.98 3.70 5.19
N LEU A 185 12.24 3.38 6.26
CA LEU A 185 10.86 2.91 6.19
C LEU A 185 9.91 3.90 6.86
N PRO A 186 8.65 4.04 6.36
CA PRO A 186 7.68 4.97 6.94
C PRO A 186 7.30 4.55 8.36
N GLY A 187 7.18 5.52 9.25
CA GLY A 187 6.63 5.34 10.60
C GLY A 187 5.14 5.68 10.67
N LYS A 188 4.60 6.42 9.68
CA LYS A 188 3.17 6.70 9.59
C LYS A 188 2.74 6.74 8.13
N ILE A 189 1.60 6.10 7.87
CA ILE A 189 0.95 6.04 6.56
C ILE A 189 -0.51 6.41 6.75
N THR A 190 -1.01 7.31 5.91
CA THR A 190 -2.44 7.58 5.78
C THR A 190 -2.84 7.22 4.36
N ALA A 191 -3.82 6.35 4.18
CA ALA A 191 -4.34 5.97 2.88
C ALA A 191 -5.84 6.24 2.83
N GLU A 192 -6.29 6.93 1.78
CA GLU A 192 -7.66 7.41 1.61
C GLU A 192 -8.20 7.01 0.24
N HIS A 193 -9.41 6.51 0.22
CA HIS A 193 -10.16 6.19 -1.00
C HIS A 193 -11.65 6.32 -0.70
N GLU A 194 -12.34 7.21 -1.43
CA GLU A 194 -13.76 7.52 -1.20
C GLU A 194 -13.99 7.91 0.27
N ASP A 195 -14.84 7.17 0.98
CA ASP A 195 -15.16 7.38 2.40
C ASP A 195 -14.27 6.58 3.36
N VAL A 196 -13.36 5.75 2.84
CA VAL A 196 -12.44 4.93 3.65
C VAL A 196 -11.14 5.68 3.91
N ARG A 197 -10.80 5.84 5.17
CA ARG A 197 -9.52 6.37 5.63
C ARG A 197 -8.82 5.39 6.55
N LEU A 198 -7.61 5.01 6.20
CA LEU A 198 -6.71 4.17 6.99
C LEU A 198 -5.58 5.02 7.55
N ILE A 199 -5.25 4.83 8.81
CA ILE A 199 -4.08 5.43 9.44
C ILE A 199 -3.28 4.30 10.08
N LEU A 200 -2.09 4.07 9.57
CA LEU A 200 -1.15 3.11 10.14
C LEU A 200 -0.01 3.87 10.81
N VAL A 201 0.16 3.68 12.12
CA VAL A 201 1.29 4.18 12.88
C VAL A 201 2.18 3.00 13.25
N ILE A 202 3.35 2.93 12.62
CA ILE A 202 4.31 1.84 12.81
C ILE A 202 5.29 2.24 13.90
N ARG A 203 5.40 1.42 14.92
CA ARG A 203 6.30 1.63 16.05
C ARG A 203 7.66 1.01 15.76
N ASP A 204 7.65 -0.17 15.17
CA ASP A 204 8.85 -0.97 14.95
C ASP A 204 8.75 -1.85 13.71
N TRP A 205 9.89 -2.10 13.09
CA TRP A 205 10.11 -3.03 12.00
C TRP A 205 11.18 -4.05 12.37
N GLN A 206 10.95 -5.29 12.03
CA GLN A 206 11.94 -6.35 12.05
C GLN A 206 12.11 -6.84 10.62
N LEU A 207 13.33 -6.70 10.09
CA LEU A 207 13.69 -7.09 8.73
C LEU A 207 14.45 -8.40 8.79
N GLY A 208 14.04 -9.39 7.99
CA GLY A 208 14.64 -10.71 7.93
C GLY A 208 14.81 -11.20 6.49
N ASN A 209 15.53 -12.29 6.35
CA ASN A 209 15.70 -13.05 5.11
C ASN A 209 14.62 -14.11 4.98
#